data_422198a656dc9a31d1a1e1def24d3634
#
_entry.id   422198a656dc9a31d1a1e1def24d3634
#
_cell.length_a   1.000
_cell.length_b   1.000
_cell.length_c   1.000
_cell.angle_alpha   90.00
_cell.angle_beta   90.00
_cell.angle_gamma   90.00
#
_symmetry.space_group_name_H-M   'P 1'
#
loop_
_entity.id
_entity.type
_entity.pdbx_description
1 polymer ?
#
loop_
_entity_poly.entity_id
_entity_poly.type
_entity_poly.pdbx_seq_one_letter_code
_entity_poly.pdbx_strand_id
1 'polypeptide(L)'
;MRPFNNYDTTQTISARAQLPVGAYICQIFKAEEKVYTSPKGEWHKLEVSFDICEGEHKDFYANDYRSQSGEDKKWKGVLRMNIPSDDGSDADNWAKRSFKTNILAIEESNNGYHWDWNEAQLKGKTVGIVFRSEEWEYNGKRGWRTAPFKMVPAADVKSGNIKIPDPKPLNGKAASQASTAADLSDFVEVASADLPF
;
A
#
# COMPACT_ATOMS: atom_id res chain seq x y z
N MET A 1 -24.92 -36.04 -10.88
CA MET A 1 -24.43 -34.82 -10.26
C MET A 1 -25.62 -34.00 -9.80
N ARG A 2 -25.62 -33.51 -8.56
CA ARG A 2 -26.76 -32.72 -8.07
C ARG A 2 -26.53 -31.23 -8.41
N PRO A 3 -27.55 -30.54 -9.00
CA PRO A 3 -27.47 -29.08 -9.14
C PRO A 3 -27.50 -28.43 -7.76
N PHE A 4 -26.85 -27.28 -7.61
CA PHE A 4 -26.93 -26.46 -6.42
C PHE A 4 -27.74 -25.20 -6.69
N ASN A 5 -28.35 -24.65 -5.64
CA ASN A 5 -29.18 -23.45 -5.77
C ASN A 5 -28.35 -22.22 -6.14
N ASN A 6 -28.93 -21.30 -6.88
CA ASN A 6 -28.34 -20.03 -7.28
C ASN A 6 -27.12 -20.14 -8.21
N TYR A 7 -26.97 -21.24 -8.96
CA TYR A 7 -25.86 -21.42 -9.89
C TYR A 7 -25.68 -20.21 -10.83
N ASP A 8 -26.76 -19.75 -11.45
CA ASP A 8 -26.72 -18.66 -12.42
C ASP A 8 -26.43 -17.28 -11.81
N THR A 9 -26.69 -17.11 -10.52
CA THR A 9 -26.42 -15.87 -9.76
C THR A 9 -25.15 -15.92 -8.94
N THR A 10 -24.51 -17.10 -8.85
CA THR A 10 -23.24 -17.29 -8.12
C THR A 10 -22.11 -16.63 -8.91
N GLN A 11 -21.42 -15.71 -8.27
CA GLN A 11 -20.25 -15.07 -8.87
C GLN A 11 -19.12 -16.10 -9.08
N THR A 12 -18.53 -16.09 -10.26
CA THR A 12 -17.35 -16.91 -10.56
C THR A 12 -16.12 -16.37 -9.81
N ILE A 13 -15.20 -17.27 -9.45
CA ILE A 13 -13.88 -16.87 -8.93
C ILE A 13 -13.13 -16.21 -10.10
N SER A 14 -13.06 -14.89 -10.09
CA SER A 14 -12.24 -14.13 -11.03
C SER A 14 -10.88 -13.83 -10.42
N ALA A 15 -9.84 -13.71 -11.26
CA ALA A 15 -8.55 -13.19 -10.81
C ALA A 15 -8.77 -11.81 -10.19
N ARG A 16 -8.18 -11.58 -9.00
CA ARG A 16 -8.25 -10.26 -8.36
C ARG A 16 -7.64 -9.20 -9.27
N ALA A 17 -8.38 -8.12 -9.46
CA ALA A 17 -7.86 -6.97 -10.18
C ALA A 17 -6.64 -6.41 -9.42
N GLN A 18 -5.51 -6.30 -10.11
CA GLN A 18 -4.34 -5.63 -9.57
C GLN A 18 -4.43 -4.15 -9.89
N LEU A 19 -4.17 -3.29 -8.90
CA LEU A 19 -4.11 -1.84 -9.13
C LEU A 19 -2.94 -1.54 -10.08
N PRO A 20 -3.13 -0.78 -11.17
CA PRO A 20 -2.03 -0.34 -12.01
C PRO A 20 -1.00 0.48 -11.23
N VAL A 21 0.26 0.42 -11.65
CA VAL A 21 1.31 1.30 -11.13
C VAL A 21 0.97 2.74 -11.52
N GLY A 22 1.04 3.66 -10.56
CA GLY A 22 0.63 5.04 -10.79
C GLY A 22 0.59 5.86 -9.50
N ALA A 23 -0.08 7.00 -9.56
CA ALA A 23 -0.38 7.83 -8.41
C ALA A 23 -1.88 8.07 -8.32
N TYR A 24 -2.43 7.95 -7.13
CA TYR A 24 -3.86 8.05 -6.89
C TYR A 24 -4.14 9.00 -5.73
N ILE A 25 -5.28 9.69 -5.80
CA ILE A 25 -5.76 10.52 -4.70
C ILE A 25 -6.51 9.62 -3.74
N CYS A 26 -6.04 9.60 -2.50
CA CYS A 26 -6.51 8.71 -1.46
C CYS A 26 -7.03 9.51 -0.26
N GLN A 27 -7.98 8.92 0.46
CA GLN A 27 -8.43 9.42 1.74
C GLN A 27 -7.97 8.48 2.85
N ILE A 28 -7.36 9.05 3.89
CA ILE A 28 -6.92 8.34 5.09
C ILE A 28 -8.15 8.12 6.00
N PHE A 29 -8.35 6.90 6.47
CA PHE A 29 -9.42 6.64 7.43
C PHE A 29 -8.92 6.11 8.78
N LYS A 30 -7.66 5.66 8.86
CA LYS A 30 -7.00 5.29 10.11
C LYS A 30 -5.49 5.52 9.99
N ALA A 31 -4.88 6.01 11.06
CA ALA A 31 -3.43 5.96 11.24
C ALA A 31 -3.14 5.45 12.65
N GLU A 32 -2.11 4.63 12.80
CA GLU A 32 -1.79 3.94 14.04
C GLU A 32 -0.30 3.63 14.10
N GLU A 33 0.34 3.97 15.20
CA GLU A 33 1.69 3.49 15.46
C GLU A 33 1.67 2.00 15.78
N LYS A 34 2.57 1.24 15.14
CA LYS A 34 2.78 -0.17 15.43
C LYS A 34 4.23 -0.48 15.71
N VAL A 35 4.41 -1.29 16.75
CA VAL A 35 5.71 -1.81 17.17
C VAL A 35 5.92 -3.16 16.53
N TYR A 36 7.06 -3.34 15.91
CA TYR A 36 7.52 -4.59 15.32
C TYR A 36 8.76 -5.07 16.04
N THR A 37 8.80 -6.32 16.40
CA THR A 37 9.91 -6.93 17.14
C THR A 37 10.56 -8.04 16.34
N SER A 38 11.88 -8.08 16.30
CA SER A 38 12.65 -9.18 15.73
C SER A 38 13.89 -9.47 16.61
N PRO A 39 14.61 -10.57 16.33
CA PRO A 39 15.88 -10.85 17.02
C PRO A 39 16.92 -9.73 16.89
N LYS A 40 16.77 -8.83 15.90
CA LYS A 40 17.68 -7.68 15.68
C LYS A 40 17.26 -6.42 16.43
N GLY A 41 16.12 -6.43 17.12
CA GLY A 41 15.60 -5.29 17.88
C GLY A 41 14.13 -4.99 17.56
N GLU A 42 13.70 -3.87 18.10
CA GLU A 42 12.36 -3.33 17.95
C GLU A 42 12.40 -2.10 17.04
N TRP A 43 11.38 -1.94 16.22
CA TRP A 43 11.22 -0.74 15.38
C TRP A 43 9.76 -0.34 15.28
N HIS A 44 9.53 0.94 15.08
CA HIS A 44 8.22 1.54 15.07
C HIS A 44 7.82 1.96 13.65
N LYS A 45 6.57 1.76 13.30
CA LYS A 45 6.01 2.24 12.03
C LYS A 45 4.67 2.93 12.27
N LEU A 46 4.45 4.02 11.57
CA LEU A 46 3.13 4.58 11.42
C LEU A 46 2.44 3.88 10.24
N GLU A 47 1.42 3.07 10.54
CA GLU A 47 0.56 2.46 9.53
C GLU A 47 -0.59 3.39 9.19
N VAL A 48 -0.63 3.82 7.94
CA VAL A 48 -1.68 4.70 7.42
C VAL A 48 -2.58 3.89 6.51
N SER A 49 -3.80 3.61 6.98
CA SER A 49 -4.84 2.93 6.21
C SER A 49 -5.62 3.94 5.38
N PHE A 50 -5.77 3.66 4.10
CA PHE A 50 -6.39 4.56 3.13
C PHE A 50 -7.20 3.80 2.09
N ASP A 51 -8.04 4.52 1.35
CA ASP A 51 -8.62 4.05 0.08
C ASP A 51 -8.50 5.14 -0.99
N ILE A 52 -8.61 4.75 -2.25
CA ILE A 52 -8.65 5.67 -3.38
C ILE A 52 -10.00 6.37 -3.37
N CYS A 53 -10.01 7.70 -3.35
CA CYS A 53 -11.25 8.48 -3.23
C CYS A 53 -11.65 9.19 -4.53
N GLU A 54 -10.77 9.31 -5.53
CA GLU A 54 -11.06 9.95 -6.82
C GLU A 54 -10.58 9.08 -7.99
N GLY A 55 -11.25 9.22 -9.15
CA GLY A 55 -10.87 8.60 -10.42
C GLY A 55 -11.44 7.19 -10.64
N GLU A 56 -10.94 6.52 -11.68
CA GLU A 56 -11.43 5.22 -12.15
C GLU A 56 -11.36 4.12 -11.09
N HIS A 57 -10.32 4.16 -10.25
CA HIS A 57 -10.07 3.16 -9.22
C HIS A 57 -10.62 3.54 -7.84
N LYS A 58 -11.59 4.46 -7.81
CA LYS A 58 -12.25 4.83 -6.54
C LYS A 58 -12.79 3.60 -5.81
N ASP A 59 -12.64 3.61 -4.47
CA ASP A 59 -13.08 2.53 -3.57
C ASP A 59 -12.43 1.16 -3.86
N PHE A 60 -11.23 1.15 -4.46
CA PHE A 60 -10.54 -0.08 -4.87
C PHE A 60 -10.33 -1.05 -3.69
N TYR A 61 -9.80 -0.57 -2.56
CA TYR A 61 -9.56 -1.42 -1.39
C TYR A 61 -10.83 -1.77 -0.63
N ALA A 62 -11.83 -0.90 -0.62
CA ALA A 62 -13.15 -1.21 -0.06
C ALA A 62 -13.84 -2.33 -0.85
N ASN A 63 -13.74 -2.30 -2.18
CA ASN A 63 -14.29 -3.33 -3.05
C ASN A 63 -13.53 -4.66 -2.89
N ASP A 64 -12.19 -4.61 -2.83
CA ASP A 64 -11.38 -5.79 -2.54
C ASP A 64 -11.76 -6.39 -1.18
N TYR A 65 -11.86 -5.57 -0.13
CA TYR A 65 -12.24 -6.03 1.20
C TYR A 65 -13.63 -6.69 1.25
N ARG A 66 -14.62 -6.11 0.56
CA ARG A 66 -15.97 -6.68 0.47
C ARG A 66 -15.98 -8.02 -0.28
N SER A 67 -15.15 -8.16 -1.32
CA SER A 67 -15.06 -9.38 -2.14
C SER A 67 -14.34 -10.54 -1.43
N GLN A 68 -13.62 -10.28 -0.34
CA GLN A 68 -12.96 -11.34 0.41
C GLN A 68 -13.99 -12.25 1.09
N SER A 69 -13.81 -13.56 0.94
CA SER A 69 -14.58 -14.59 1.63
C SER A 69 -13.87 -15.00 2.93
N GLY A 70 -14.64 -15.38 3.95
CA GLY A 70 -14.12 -15.82 5.24
C GLY A 70 -14.22 -14.77 6.35
N GLU A 71 -13.90 -15.19 7.58
CA GLU A 71 -13.99 -14.34 8.76
C GLU A 71 -12.78 -13.43 8.93
N ASP A 72 -11.60 -13.85 8.45
CA ASP A 72 -10.33 -13.12 8.55
C ASP A 72 -10.10 -12.17 7.39
N LYS A 73 -11.04 -11.26 7.15
CA LYS A 73 -10.86 -10.23 6.12
C LYS A 73 -9.75 -9.25 6.50
N LYS A 74 -8.87 -8.95 5.54
CA LYS A 74 -7.74 -8.05 5.76
C LYS A 74 -7.82 -6.82 4.84
N TRP A 75 -7.66 -5.65 5.42
CA TRP A 75 -7.53 -4.42 4.67
C TRP A 75 -6.13 -4.30 4.08
N LYS A 76 -6.03 -4.00 2.77
CA LYS A 76 -4.75 -3.98 2.04
C LYS A 76 -4.25 -2.59 1.68
N GLY A 77 -5.11 -1.58 1.73
CA GLY A 77 -4.74 -0.19 1.48
C GLY A 77 -3.98 0.39 2.67
N VAL A 78 -2.73 -0.02 2.89
CA VAL A 78 -1.90 0.43 4.01
C VAL A 78 -0.54 0.87 3.53
N LEU A 79 -0.16 2.13 3.82
CA LEU A 79 1.19 2.63 3.67
C LEU A 79 1.89 2.65 5.03
N ARG A 80 3.10 2.09 5.08
CA ARG A 80 3.90 2.00 6.30
C ARG A 80 5.06 2.96 6.25
N MET A 81 5.10 3.90 7.17
CA MET A 81 6.17 4.87 7.32
C MET A 81 7.03 4.49 8.52
N ASN A 82 8.35 4.40 8.33
CA ASN A 82 9.26 4.17 9.46
C ASN A 82 9.26 5.40 10.37
N ILE A 83 9.02 5.18 11.66
CA ILE A 83 9.19 6.21 12.68
C ILE A 83 10.69 6.26 13.01
N PRO A 84 11.34 7.44 13.00
CA PRO A 84 12.75 7.58 13.33
C PRO A 84 13.04 7.11 14.76
N SER A 85 14.20 6.47 14.96
CA SER A 85 14.68 6.04 16.29
C SER A 85 15.40 7.15 17.05
N ASP A 86 15.74 8.24 16.38
CA ASP A 86 16.48 9.39 16.91
C ASP A 86 17.89 9.02 17.42
N ASP A 87 18.52 8.02 16.81
CA ASP A 87 19.86 7.54 17.15
C ASP A 87 21.00 8.25 16.40
N GLY A 88 20.65 9.13 15.45
CA GLY A 88 21.60 9.92 14.65
C GLY A 88 22.31 9.14 13.54
N SER A 89 21.97 7.87 13.31
CA SER A 89 22.52 7.09 12.21
C SER A 89 22.07 7.60 10.83
N ASP A 90 22.75 7.18 9.77
CA ASP A 90 22.34 7.50 8.39
C ASP A 90 20.95 6.95 8.07
N ALA A 91 20.62 5.78 8.59
CA ALA A 91 19.31 5.17 8.45
C ALA A 91 18.22 6.00 9.15
N ASP A 92 18.50 6.48 10.37
CA ASP A 92 17.63 7.37 11.13
C ASP A 92 17.44 8.72 10.41
N ASN A 93 18.52 9.32 9.92
CA ASN A 93 18.45 10.57 9.16
C ASN A 93 17.64 10.42 7.86
N TRP A 94 17.74 9.27 7.20
CA TRP A 94 16.89 8.95 6.05
C TRP A 94 15.42 8.78 6.45
N ALA A 95 15.14 8.06 7.54
CA ALA A 95 13.80 7.88 8.08
C ALA A 95 13.15 9.23 8.44
N LYS A 96 13.88 10.13 9.11
CA LYS A 96 13.43 11.50 9.43
C LYS A 96 13.02 12.28 8.18
N ARG A 97 13.84 12.27 7.14
CA ARG A 97 13.54 12.95 5.88
C ARG A 97 12.34 12.35 5.19
N SER A 98 12.27 11.02 5.12
CA SER A 98 11.15 10.30 4.49
C SER A 98 9.83 10.56 5.23
N PHE A 99 9.84 10.44 6.56
CA PHE A 99 8.67 10.72 7.40
C PHE A 99 8.17 12.14 7.20
N LYS A 100 9.07 13.14 7.32
CA LYS A 100 8.74 14.55 7.12
C LYS A 100 8.16 14.81 5.72
N THR A 101 8.74 14.22 4.67
CA THR A 101 8.24 14.37 3.30
C THR A 101 6.81 13.87 3.16
N ASN A 102 6.48 12.72 3.74
CA ASN A 102 5.12 12.18 3.69
C ASN A 102 4.12 13.05 4.47
N ILE A 103 4.52 13.56 5.64
CA ILE A 103 3.67 14.46 6.44
C ILE A 103 3.43 15.77 5.71
N LEU A 104 4.46 16.39 5.13
CA LEU A 104 4.31 17.62 4.34
C LEU A 104 3.34 17.43 3.17
N ALA A 105 3.37 16.28 2.50
CA ALA A 105 2.41 15.98 1.44
C ALA A 105 0.95 15.98 1.94
N ILE A 106 0.72 15.50 3.17
CA ILE A 106 -0.62 15.56 3.79
C ILE A 106 -0.99 17.02 4.13
N GLU A 107 -0.07 17.79 4.72
CA GLU A 107 -0.30 19.21 5.04
C GLU A 107 -0.64 20.01 3.78
N GLU A 108 0.13 19.89 2.72
CA GLU A 108 -0.08 20.57 1.45
C GLU A 108 -1.38 20.15 0.76
N SER A 109 -1.84 18.93 0.99
CA SER A 109 -3.11 18.42 0.44
C SER A 109 -4.34 18.87 1.23
N ASN A 110 -4.17 19.38 2.46
CA ASN A 110 -5.27 19.73 3.36
C ASN A 110 -5.08 21.12 3.94
N ASN A 111 -5.64 22.10 3.28
CA ASN A 111 -5.48 23.51 3.65
C ASN A 111 -5.79 23.77 5.14
N GLY A 112 -4.88 24.47 5.81
CA GLY A 112 -4.98 24.80 7.24
C GLY A 112 -4.67 23.64 8.19
N TYR A 113 -4.31 22.47 7.69
CA TYR A 113 -3.83 21.37 8.53
C TYR A 113 -2.32 21.49 8.77
N HIS A 114 -1.92 21.30 10.01
CA HIS A 114 -0.51 21.18 10.41
C HIS A 114 -0.36 20.00 11.36
N TRP A 115 0.71 19.21 11.18
CA TRP A 115 0.99 18.02 11.97
C TRP A 115 1.39 18.39 13.40
N ASP A 116 0.70 17.82 14.36
CA ASP A 116 0.89 18.07 15.81
C ASP A 116 1.28 16.81 16.59
N TRP A 117 1.81 15.79 15.91
CA TRP A 117 2.19 14.49 16.48
C TRP A 117 1.01 13.64 16.98
N ASN A 118 -0.20 13.95 16.52
CA ASN A 118 -1.41 13.19 16.82
C ASN A 118 -1.89 12.48 15.56
N GLU A 119 -1.59 11.19 15.44
CA GLU A 119 -1.93 10.37 14.28
C GLU A 119 -3.46 10.24 14.07
N ALA A 120 -4.26 10.39 15.11
CA ALA A 120 -5.72 10.35 15.00
C ALA A 120 -6.27 11.49 14.12
N GLN A 121 -5.58 12.62 14.04
CA GLN A 121 -5.96 13.76 13.20
C GLN A 121 -5.73 13.51 11.69
N LEU A 122 -4.99 12.48 11.33
CA LEU A 122 -4.82 12.08 9.92
C LEU A 122 -6.10 11.50 9.33
N LYS A 123 -7.03 11.03 10.17
CA LYS A 123 -8.32 10.51 9.70
C LYS A 123 -9.11 11.57 8.94
N GLY A 124 -9.59 11.19 7.75
CA GLY A 124 -10.36 12.07 6.87
C GLY A 124 -9.50 12.96 5.98
N LYS A 125 -8.18 13.01 6.18
CA LYS A 125 -7.28 13.78 5.32
C LYS A 125 -7.12 13.13 3.94
N THR A 126 -6.98 13.98 2.93
CA THR A 126 -6.72 13.56 1.55
C THR A 126 -5.24 13.70 1.25
N VAL A 127 -4.68 12.79 0.44
CA VAL A 127 -3.28 12.84 0.01
C VAL A 127 -3.10 12.06 -1.29
N GLY A 128 -2.12 12.41 -2.10
CA GLY A 128 -1.68 11.59 -3.21
C GLY A 128 -0.80 10.45 -2.70
N ILE A 129 -1.01 9.23 -3.21
CA ILE A 129 -0.14 8.08 -2.92
C ILE A 129 0.41 7.54 -4.23
N VAL A 130 1.73 7.44 -4.30
CA VAL A 130 2.46 6.85 -5.43
C VAL A 130 2.65 5.37 -5.17
N PHE A 131 2.30 4.57 -6.16
CA PHE A 131 2.46 3.12 -6.16
C PHE A 131 3.55 2.71 -7.14
N ARG A 132 4.30 1.68 -6.76
CA ARG A 132 5.32 1.07 -7.62
C ARG A 132 5.14 -0.43 -7.70
N SER A 133 5.75 -1.04 -8.70
CA SER A 133 5.87 -2.48 -8.79
C SER A 133 6.95 -2.98 -7.83
N GLU A 134 6.63 -3.95 -6.97
CA GLU A 134 7.57 -4.63 -6.08
C GLU A 134 7.55 -6.13 -6.34
N GLU A 135 8.75 -6.71 -6.50
CA GLU A 135 8.89 -8.16 -6.59
C GLU A 135 8.72 -8.79 -5.21
N TRP A 136 8.03 -9.91 -5.16
CA TRP A 136 7.87 -10.70 -3.95
C TRP A 136 8.24 -12.17 -4.20
N GLU A 137 8.66 -12.85 -3.14
CA GLU A 137 8.89 -14.30 -3.13
C GLU A 137 8.31 -14.88 -1.85
N TYR A 138 7.52 -15.93 -1.99
CA TYR A 138 6.97 -16.67 -0.86
C TYR A 138 6.79 -18.14 -1.22
N ASN A 139 7.28 -19.05 -0.37
CA ASN A 139 7.22 -20.51 -0.57
C ASN A 139 7.68 -20.95 -1.97
N GLY A 140 8.77 -20.34 -2.49
CA GLY A 140 9.33 -20.64 -3.79
C GLY A 140 8.56 -20.07 -4.99
N LYS A 141 7.45 -19.39 -4.76
CA LYS A 141 6.72 -18.64 -5.79
C LYS A 141 7.21 -17.21 -5.82
N ARG A 142 7.39 -16.65 -7.02
CA ARG A 142 7.77 -15.25 -7.25
C ARG A 142 6.73 -14.54 -8.10
N GLY A 143 6.57 -13.25 -7.88
CA GLY A 143 5.67 -12.43 -8.67
C GLY A 143 5.90 -10.94 -8.43
N TRP A 144 5.09 -10.13 -9.10
CA TRP A 144 5.09 -8.68 -8.95
C TRP A 144 3.77 -8.23 -8.37
N ARG A 145 3.83 -7.27 -7.46
CA ARG A 145 2.65 -6.62 -6.90
C ARG A 145 2.76 -5.11 -7.00
N THR A 146 1.66 -4.42 -7.10
CA THR A 146 1.58 -2.98 -6.95
C THR A 146 1.47 -2.63 -5.47
N ALA A 147 2.45 -1.90 -4.95
CA ALA A 147 2.52 -1.55 -3.54
C ALA A 147 2.59 -0.02 -3.35
N PRO A 148 1.97 0.54 -2.29
CA PRO A 148 2.11 1.95 -1.95
C PRO A 148 3.56 2.23 -1.53
N PHE A 149 4.12 3.33 -2.04
CA PHE A 149 5.53 3.65 -1.84
C PHE A 149 5.77 4.93 -1.03
N LYS A 150 5.11 6.03 -1.41
CA LYS A 150 5.25 7.32 -0.74
C LYS A 150 4.03 8.20 -0.93
N MET A 151 3.88 9.19 -0.08
CA MET A 151 2.89 10.25 -0.23
C MET A 151 3.44 11.43 -1.05
N VAL A 152 2.56 12.11 -1.75
CA VAL A 152 2.80 13.32 -2.53
C VAL A 152 1.60 14.26 -2.39
N PRO A 153 1.73 15.56 -2.63
CA PRO A 153 0.58 16.46 -2.66
C PRO A 153 -0.49 15.98 -3.65
N ALA A 154 -1.76 16.05 -3.25
CA ALA A 154 -2.87 15.67 -4.13
C ALA A 154 -2.91 16.53 -5.42
N ALA A 155 -2.46 17.78 -5.35
CA ALA A 155 -2.33 18.68 -6.50
C ALA A 155 -1.36 18.13 -7.56
N ASP A 156 -0.26 17.51 -7.15
CA ASP A 156 0.73 16.93 -8.06
C ASP A 156 0.14 15.72 -8.80
N VAL A 157 -0.70 14.92 -8.14
CA VAL A 157 -1.43 13.82 -8.78
C VAL A 157 -2.40 14.38 -9.83
N LYS A 158 -3.14 15.44 -9.50
CA LYS A 158 -4.10 16.08 -10.42
C LYS A 158 -3.43 16.71 -11.64
N SER A 159 -2.24 17.29 -11.46
CA SER A 159 -1.47 17.90 -12.56
C SER A 159 -0.70 16.87 -13.39
N GLY A 160 -0.62 15.60 -12.96
CA GLY A 160 0.18 14.58 -13.63
C GLY A 160 1.69 14.75 -13.44
N ASN A 161 2.13 15.65 -12.56
CA ASN A 161 3.56 15.95 -12.32
C ASN A 161 4.16 14.94 -11.33
N ILE A 162 3.99 13.65 -11.61
CA ILE A 162 4.47 12.57 -10.75
C ILE A 162 5.44 11.69 -11.52
N LYS A 163 6.66 11.58 -11.01
CA LYS A 163 7.59 10.55 -11.45
C LYS A 163 7.27 9.23 -10.76
N ILE A 164 6.84 8.25 -11.52
CA ILE A 164 6.63 6.88 -11.04
C ILE A 164 8.00 6.24 -10.82
N PRO A 165 8.27 5.66 -9.64
CA PRO A 165 9.53 4.99 -9.37
C PRO A 165 9.72 3.73 -10.20
N ASP A 166 10.98 3.39 -10.45
CA ASP A 166 11.33 2.12 -11.10
C ASP A 166 10.84 0.92 -10.25
N PRO A 167 10.54 -0.21 -10.89
CA PRO A 167 10.21 -1.45 -10.18
C PRO A 167 11.29 -1.85 -9.19
N LYS A 168 10.89 -2.31 -8.00
CA LYS A 168 11.81 -2.78 -6.96
C LYS A 168 11.96 -4.30 -7.01
N PRO A 169 13.08 -4.83 -7.54
CA PRO A 169 13.37 -6.26 -7.48
C PRO A 169 13.88 -6.67 -6.10
N LEU A 170 13.66 -7.93 -5.69
CA LEU A 170 14.10 -8.47 -4.40
C LEU A 170 15.62 -8.41 -4.22
N ASN A 171 16.38 -8.66 -5.27
CA ASN A 171 17.85 -8.79 -5.19
C ASN A 171 18.62 -7.63 -5.83
N GLY A 172 18.01 -6.44 -5.96
CA GLY A 172 18.68 -5.26 -6.49
C GLY A 172 19.09 -5.33 -7.98
N LYS A 173 18.87 -6.45 -8.67
CA LYS A 173 19.08 -6.60 -10.11
C LYS A 173 17.72 -6.57 -10.80
N ALA A 174 17.51 -5.60 -11.69
CA ALA A 174 16.33 -5.55 -12.54
C ALA A 174 16.25 -6.84 -13.38
N ALA A 175 15.34 -7.74 -13.02
CA ALA A 175 14.90 -8.76 -13.96
C ALA A 175 14.07 -8.04 -15.04
N SER A 176 14.40 -8.24 -16.29
CA SER A 176 13.65 -7.70 -17.43
C SER A 176 12.17 -8.04 -17.24
N GLN A 177 11.31 -7.02 -17.30
CA GLN A 177 9.87 -7.21 -17.31
C GLN A 177 9.48 -7.99 -18.57
N ALA A 178 9.38 -9.30 -18.45
CA ALA A 178 8.61 -10.08 -19.41
C ALA A 178 7.14 -9.86 -19.04
N SER A 179 6.43 -9.10 -19.85
CA SER A 179 4.98 -8.98 -19.81
C SER A 179 4.37 -10.32 -20.24
N THR A 180 4.27 -11.24 -19.30
CA THR A 180 3.43 -12.41 -19.45
C THR A 180 2.24 -12.23 -18.52
N ALA A 181 1.06 -12.12 -19.12
CA ALA A 181 -0.17 -12.39 -18.43
C ALA A 181 -0.10 -13.84 -17.92
N ALA A 182 0.51 -14.03 -16.76
CA ALA A 182 0.59 -15.33 -16.12
C ALA A 182 -0.74 -15.58 -15.41
N ASP A 183 -1.25 -16.76 -15.63
CA ASP A 183 -2.39 -17.36 -14.95
C ASP A 183 -2.28 -17.17 -13.43
N LEU A 184 -3.12 -16.30 -12.88
CA LEU A 184 -3.11 -15.89 -11.47
C LEU A 184 -4.04 -16.75 -10.60
N SER A 185 -4.46 -17.93 -11.08
CA SER A 185 -5.44 -18.78 -10.39
C SER A 185 -4.97 -19.37 -9.06
N ASP A 186 -3.68 -19.26 -8.72
CA ASP A 186 -3.07 -19.91 -7.54
C ASP A 186 -2.46 -18.93 -6.50
N PHE A 187 -2.80 -17.64 -6.56
CA PHE A 187 -2.28 -16.68 -5.60
C PHE A 187 -2.99 -16.75 -4.25
N VAL A 188 -2.34 -17.39 -3.27
CA VAL A 188 -2.63 -17.15 -1.85
C VAL A 188 -1.89 -15.88 -1.45
N GLU A 189 -2.62 -14.82 -1.15
CA GLU A 189 -2.05 -13.55 -0.73
C GLU A 189 -1.53 -13.65 0.70
N VAL A 190 -0.23 -13.48 0.84
CA VAL A 190 0.41 -13.35 2.14
C VAL A 190 0.22 -11.92 2.65
N ALA A 191 -0.33 -11.77 3.84
CA ALA A 191 -0.36 -10.50 4.51
C ALA A 191 1.08 -9.97 4.63
N SER A 192 1.33 -8.70 4.32
CA SER A 192 2.69 -8.13 4.36
C SER A 192 3.33 -8.13 5.76
N ALA A 193 2.60 -8.58 6.79
CA ALA A 193 3.10 -8.85 8.12
C ALA A 193 3.92 -10.15 8.20
N ASP A 194 3.75 -11.07 7.25
CA ASP A 194 4.39 -12.39 7.26
C ASP A 194 5.62 -12.48 6.33
N LEU A 195 6.06 -11.34 5.75
CA LEU A 195 7.26 -11.30 4.93
C LEU A 195 8.49 -11.02 5.79
N PRO A 196 9.49 -11.91 5.81
CA PRO A 196 10.74 -11.67 6.52
C PRO A 196 11.58 -10.64 5.75
N PHE A 197 11.75 -9.45 6.30
CA PHE A 197 12.72 -8.44 5.86
C PHE A 197 13.64 -8.08 7.02
#